data_228b476292e22f6c96d0987ddb014fcb
#
_entry.id   228b476292e22f6c96d0987ddb014fcb
#
_cell.length_a   1.000
_cell.length_b   1.000
_cell.length_c   1.000
_cell.angle_alpha   90.00
_cell.angle_beta   90.00
_cell.angle_gamma   90.00
#
_symmetry.space_group_name_H-M   'P 1'
#
loop_
_entity.id
_entity.type
_entity.pdbx_description
1 polymer ?
#
loop_
_entity_poly.entity_id
_entity_poly.type
_entity_poly.pdbx_seq_one_letter_code
_entity_poly.pdbx_strand_id
1 'polypeptide(L)'
;METSNYSPFRGWGIVYNTTIKIDPQIEKEWTDWQKNEHIPEVMATGLFSDYKFFRLLEQDETKGITYVIQYFSSSLEHYKKYIDEFATLLTEKCFAKWSDQFISFHTVMEIVN
;
A
#
# COMPACT_ATOMS: atom_id res chain seq x y z
N MET A 1 -5.89 -10.78 33.48
CA MET A 1 -6.07 -10.44 32.72
C MET A 1 -6.72 -10.04 31.87
N GLU A 2 -6.73 -9.69 31.43
CA GLU A 2 -7.37 -9.11 30.80
C GLU A 2 -7.82 -9.33 29.60
N THR A 3 -8.92 -9.43 29.45
CA THR A 3 -9.56 -9.64 28.19
C THR A 3 -9.44 -8.52 27.25
N SER A 4 -9.13 -7.42 27.75
CA SER A 4 -8.77 -6.30 26.91
C SER A 4 -7.66 -6.67 25.96
N ASN A 5 -6.99 -7.78 26.22
CA ASN A 5 -5.96 -8.29 25.35
C ASN A 5 -6.46 -8.64 23.98
N TYR A 6 -7.76 -8.79 23.83
CA TYR A 6 -8.33 -9.12 22.55
C TYR A 6 -8.69 -7.91 21.70
N SER A 7 -8.31 -6.74 22.13
CA SER A 7 -8.41 -5.59 21.26
C SER A 7 -7.62 -5.87 19.99
N PRO A 8 -8.22 -5.76 18.82
CA PRO A 8 -7.50 -6.01 17.58
C PRO A 8 -6.45 -4.95 17.28
N PHE A 9 -6.50 -3.83 17.98
CA PHE A 9 -5.57 -2.73 17.75
C PHE A 9 -5.04 -2.21 19.08
N ARG A 10 -3.73 -2.20 19.24
CA ARG A 10 -3.05 -1.81 20.47
C ARG A 10 -2.59 -0.36 20.51
N GLY A 11 -2.87 0.41 19.47
CA GLY A 11 -2.53 1.82 19.46
C GLY A 11 -1.13 2.15 18.95
N TRP A 12 -0.37 1.18 18.49
CA TRP A 12 1.01 1.41 18.04
C TRP A 12 1.12 1.72 16.56
N GLY A 13 0.07 1.50 15.83
CA GLY A 13 0.03 1.83 14.41
C GLY A 13 -0.38 0.66 13.53
N ILE A 14 -0.94 1.04 12.40
CA ILE A 14 -1.39 0.12 11.37
C ILE A 14 -0.53 0.34 10.13
N VAL A 15 -0.13 -0.75 9.50
CA VAL A 15 0.59 -0.70 8.23
C VAL A 15 -0.31 -1.31 7.15
N TYR A 16 -0.68 -0.51 6.18
CA TYR A 16 -1.38 -0.97 4.99
C TYR A 16 -0.33 -1.29 3.94
N ASN A 17 -0.10 -2.55 3.69
CA ASN A 17 0.99 -3.03 2.87
C ASN A 17 0.47 -3.48 1.51
N THR A 18 1.00 -2.89 0.44
CA THR A 18 0.66 -3.27 -0.92
C THR A 18 1.89 -3.87 -1.59
N THR A 19 1.78 -5.11 -2.04
CA THR A 19 2.83 -5.78 -2.80
C THR A 19 2.41 -5.79 -4.26
N ILE A 20 3.27 -5.30 -5.15
CA ILE A 20 2.93 -5.09 -6.55
C ILE A 20 4.03 -5.67 -7.42
N LYS A 21 3.65 -6.59 -8.31
CA LYS A 21 4.57 -7.12 -9.31
C LYS A 21 4.19 -6.51 -10.66
N ILE A 22 5.14 -5.85 -11.30
CA ILE A 22 4.90 -5.13 -12.54
C ILE A 22 5.68 -5.76 -13.70
N ASP A 23 5.16 -5.57 -14.91
CA ASP A 23 5.87 -5.90 -16.14
C ASP A 23 7.19 -5.09 -16.16
N PRO A 24 8.34 -5.72 -16.43
CA PRO A 24 9.62 -5.00 -16.49
C PRO A 24 9.61 -3.84 -17.46
N GLN A 25 8.82 -3.91 -18.53
CA GLN A 25 8.78 -2.88 -19.56
C GLN A 25 8.23 -1.55 -19.06
N ILE A 26 7.42 -1.57 -18.02
CA ILE A 26 6.82 -0.33 -17.49
C ILE A 26 7.54 0.20 -16.28
N GLU A 27 8.65 -0.41 -15.87
CA GLU A 27 9.26 -0.10 -14.58
C GLU A 27 9.48 1.40 -14.36
N LYS A 28 10.14 2.07 -15.30
CA LYS A 28 10.47 3.48 -15.11
C LYS A 28 9.21 4.35 -15.05
N GLU A 29 8.30 4.15 -15.96
CA GLU A 29 7.08 4.96 -16.00
C GLU A 29 6.20 4.70 -14.78
N TRP A 30 6.11 3.43 -14.36
CA TRP A 30 5.31 3.06 -13.22
C TRP A 30 5.89 3.62 -11.92
N THR A 31 7.22 3.54 -11.72
CA THR A 31 7.83 4.09 -10.51
C THR A 31 7.71 5.61 -10.47
N ASP A 32 7.87 6.29 -11.62
CA ASP A 32 7.67 7.73 -11.68
C ASP A 32 6.23 8.11 -11.36
N TRP A 33 5.27 7.37 -11.91
CA TRP A 33 3.85 7.60 -11.65
C TRP A 33 3.50 7.37 -10.18
N GLN A 34 4.04 6.33 -9.57
CA GLN A 34 3.83 6.09 -8.14
C GLN A 34 4.31 7.27 -7.32
N LYS A 35 5.53 7.74 -7.58
CA LYS A 35 6.13 8.82 -6.80
C LYS A 35 5.45 10.16 -7.01
N ASN A 36 5.00 10.44 -8.21
CA ASN A 36 4.52 11.76 -8.58
C ASN A 36 3.01 11.89 -8.54
N GLU A 37 2.27 10.79 -8.64
CA GLU A 37 0.81 10.86 -8.72
C GLU A 37 0.10 9.96 -7.73
N HIS A 38 0.33 8.65 -7.76
CA HIS A 38 -0.50 7.73 -6.98
C HIS A 38 -0.24 7.83 -5.47
N ILE A 39 1.02 7.72 -5.05
CA ILE A 39 1.34 7.84 -3.63
C ILE A 39 0.92 9.19 -3.07
N PRO A 40 1.19 10.31 -3.77
CA PRO A 40 0.67 11.60 -3.31
C PRO A 40 -0.86 11.66 -3.17
N GLU A 41 -1.60 11.02 -4.08
CA GLU A 41 -3.07 10.97 -3.95
C GLU A 41 -3.51 10.19 -2.72
N VAL A 42 -2.85 9.06 -2.44
CA VAL A 42 -3.14 8.29 -1.23
C VAL A 42 -2.85 9.13 0.02
N MET A 43 -1.69 9.77 0.05
CA MET A 43 -1.30 10.61 1.19
C MET A 43 -2.18 11.83 1.35
N ALA A 44 -2.71 12.38 0.25
CA ALA A 44 -3.58 13.55 0.29
C ALA A 44 -4.92 13.27 0.98
N THR A 45 -5.30 12.00 1.16
CA THR A 45 -6.51 11.67 1.92
C THR A 45 -6.40 12.09 3.39
N GLY A 46 -5.17 12.27 3.88
CA GLY A 46 -4.92 12.63 5.28
C GLY A 46 -5.07 11.47 6.25
N LEU A 47 -5.29 10.25 5.75
CA LEU A 47 -5.56 9.08 6.60
C LEU A 47 -4.31 8.29 6.95
N PHE A 48 -3.21 8.56 6.26
CA PHE A 48 -1.91 7.96 6.56
C PHE A 48 -0.93 9.05 6.93
N SER A 49 -0.06 8.77 7.91
CA SER A 49 0.92 9.74 8.39
C SER A 49 2.25 9.67 7.66
N ASP A 50 2.54 8.53 7.03
CA ASP A 50 3.81 8.31 6.36
C ASP A 50 3.66 7.15 5.39
N TYR A 51 4.67 6.96 4.55
CA TYR A 51 4.75 5.82 3.67
C TYR A 51 6.21 5.44 3.44
N LYS A 52 6.43 4.20 2.98
CA LYS A 52 7.72 3.74 2.51
C LYS A 52 7.52 2.95 1.23
N PHE A 53 8.44 3.13 0.29
CA PHE A 53 8.36 2.51 -1.03
C PHE A 53 9.63 1.69 -1.24
N PHE A 54 9.47 0.38 -1.47
CA PHE A 54 10.58 -0.57 -1.53
C PHE A 54 10.58 -1.32 -2.86
N ARG A 55 11.76 -1.70 -3.32
CA ARG A 55 11.91 -2.71 -4.34
C ARG A 55 12.45 -3.97 -3.65
N LEU A 56 11.84 -5.12 -3.94
CA LEU A 56 12.38 -6.38 -3.44
C LEU A 56 13.68 -6.71 -4.17
N LEU A 57 14.67 -7.13 -3.39
CA LEU A 57 15.95 -7.56 -3.94
C LEU A 57 16.05 -9.08 -3.96
N GLU A 58 17.04 -9.59 -4.67
CA GLU A 58 17.31 -11.04 -4.77
C GLU A 58 16.12 -11.81 -5.31
N GLN A 59 15.46 -11.23 -6.32
CA GLN A 59 14.32 -11.84 -7.01
C GLN A 59 14.70 -12.12 -8.46
N ASP A 60 14.10 -13.16 -9.03
CA ASP A 60 14.15 -13.35 -10.48
C ASP A 60 13.19 -12.36 -11.11
N GLU A 61 13.73 -11.37 -11.81
CA GLU A 61 12.94 -10.28 -12.38
C GLU A 61 12.62 -10.45 -13.86
N THR A 62 12.91 -11.62 -14.42
CA THR A 62 12.69 -11.83 -15.85
C THR A 62 11.21 -11.75 -16.24
N LYS A 63 10.30 -12.07 -15.31
CA LYS A 63 8.86 -12.05 -15.57
C LYS A 63 8.13 -10.96 -14.79
N GLY A 64 8.83 -10.17 -14.03
CA GLY A 64 8.22 -9.10 -13.26
C GLY A 64 9.13 -8.61 -12.17
N ILE A 65 8.95 -7.35 -11.82
CA ILE A 65 9.71 -6.69 -10.76
C ILE A 65 8.74 -6.41 -9.62
N THR A 66 9.12 -6.77 -8.40
CA THR A 66 8.24 -6.63 -7.25
C THR A 66 8.61 -5.44 -6.40
N TYR A 67 7.61 -4.61 -6.13
CA TYR A 67 7.70 -3.46 -5.26
C TYR A 67 6.75 -3.63 -4.08
N VAL A 68 7.05 -2.94 -3.00
CA VAL A 68 6.18 -2.90 -1.82
C VAL A 68 5.99 -1.46 -1.41
N ILE A 69 4.75 -1.07 -1.17
CA ILE A 69 4.45 0.25 -0.62
C ILE A 69 3.75 0.03 0.71
N GLN A 70 4.30 0.63 1.76
CA GLN A 70 3.70 0.57 3.08
C GLN A 70 3.20 1.95 3.46
N TYR A 71 1.93 2.02 3.83
CA TYR A 71 1.32 3.25 4.34
C TYR A 71 1.06 3.06 5.82
N PHE A 72 1.44 4.05 6.61
CA PHE A 72 1.37 3.99 8.07
C PHE A 72 0.23 4.85 8.59
N SER A 73 -0.63 4.25 9.40
CA SER A 73 -1.73 4.95 10.04
C SER A 73 -1.62 4.79 11.55
N SER A 74 -1.86 5.86 12.29
CA SER A 74 -1.86 5.82 13.74
C SER A 74 -3.15 5.23 14.31
N SER A 75 -4.15 4.97 13.47
CA SER A 75 -5.49 4.62 13.91
C SER A 75 -6.09 3.57 12.97
N LEU A 76 -6.69 2.54 13.57
CA LEU A 76 -7.45 1.57 12.81
C LEU A 76 -8.66 2.23 12.13
N GLU A 77 -9.24 3.23 12.75
CA GLU A 77 -10.36 3.97 12.18
C GLU A 77 -9.98 4.70 10.91
N HIS A 78 -8.82 5.34 10.90
CA HIS A 78 -8.30 6.00 9.70
C HIS A 78 -8.10 5.01 8.56
N TYR A 79 -7.52 3.85 8.86
CA TYR A 79 -7.35 2.81 7.87
C TYR A 79 -8.69 2.36 7.30
N LYS A 80 -9.67 2.10 8.16
CA LYS A 80 -10.99 1.66 7.72
C LYS A 80 -11.69 2.72 6.87
N LYS A 81 -11.53 3.98 7.25
CA LYS A 81 -12.08 5.09 6.47
C LYS A 81 -11.46 5.14 5.08
N TYR A 82 -10.14 4.92 4.98
CA TYR A 82 -9.49 4.85 3.69
C TYR A 82 -10.08 3.74 2.82
N ILE A 83 -10.22 2.55 3.37
CA ILE A 83 -10.77 1.41 2.63
C ILE A 83 -12.20 1.71 2.17
N ASP A 84 -13.03 2.29 3.03
CA ASP A 84 -14.43 2.54 2.73
C ASP A 84 -14.65 3.69 1.74
N GLU A 85 -13.83 4.72 1.79
CA GLU A 85 -14.10 5.97 1.07
C GLU A 85 -13.18 6.22 -0.12
N PHE A 86 -11.98 5.68 -0.14
CA PHE A 86 -10.99 6.05 -1.13
C PHE A 86 -10.39 4.88 -1.92
N ALA A 87 -10.26 3.71 -1.31
CA ALA A 87 -9.48 2.63 -1.90
C ALA A 87 -10.02 2.17 -3.26
N THR A 88 -11.32 2.05 -3.39
CA THR A 88 -11.92 1.58 -4.65
C THR A 88 -11.59 2.53 -5.80
N LEU A 89 -11.78 3.83 -5.59
CA LEU A 89 -11.51 4.82 -6.63
C LEU A 89 -10.03 4.83 -7.02
N LEU A 90 -9.14 4.81 -6.04
CA LEU A 90 -7.71 4.86 -6.31
C LEU A 90 -7.22 3.57 -6.97
N THR A 91 -7.79 2.43 -6.62
CA THR A 91 -7.50 1.16 -7.28
C THR A 91 -7.97 1.18 -8.74
N GLU A 92 -9.15 1.73 -8.98
CA GLU A 92 -9.67 1.86 -10.34
C GLU A 92 -8.76 2.71 -11.22
N LYS A 93 -8.16 3.75 -10.66
CA LYS A 93 -7.19 4.58 -11.39
C LYS A 93 -5.95 3.77 -11.78
N CYS A 94 -5.50 2.86 -10.93
CA CYS A 94 -4.38 1.98 -11.25
C CYS A 94 -4.71 1.10 -12.45
N PHE A 95 -5.87 0.47 -12.45
CA PHE A 95 -6.30 -0.38 -13.56
C PHE A 95 -6.52 0.42 -14.84
N ALA A 96 -7.06 1.62 -14.73
CA ALA A 96 -7.29 2.47 -15.88
C ALA A 96 -5.98 2.84 -16.58
N LYS A 97 -4.91 3.02 -15.80
CA LYS A 97 -3.63 3.44 -16.37
C LYS A 97 -2.77 2.26 -16.83
N TRP A 98 -2.74 1.19 -16.04
CA TRP A 98 -1.76 0.11 -16.27
C TRP A 98 -2.36 -1.19 -16.77
N SER A 99 -3.68 -1.29 -16.73
CA SER A 99 -4.39 -2.45 -17.24
C SER A 99 -3.92 -3.75 -16.58
N ASP A 100 -3.49 -4.74 -17.36
CA ASP A 100 -3.03 -6.03 -16.86
C ASP A 100 -1.51 -6.10 -16.70
N GLN A 101 -0.83 -4.97 -16.73
CA GLN A 101 0.63 -4.93 -16.62
C GLN A 101 1.13 -5.00 -15.18
N PHE A 102 0.23 -5.20 -14.24
CA PHE A 102 0.61 -5.39 -12.84
C PHE A 102 -0.33 -6.35 -12.14
N ILE A 103 0.17 -6.95 -11.06
CA ILE A 103 -0.63 -7.74 -10.13
C ILE A 103 -0.31 -7.21 -8.74
N SER A 104 -1.34 -6.99 -7.93
CA SER A 104 -1.13 -6.49 -6.58
C SER A 104 -2.00 -7.23 -5.58
N PHE A 105 -1.52 -7.28 -4.35
CA PHE A 105 -2.32 -7.74 -3.22
C PHE A 105 -1.96 -6.92 -1.98
N HIS A 106 -2.86 -6.91 -1.04
CA HIS A 106 -2.76 -6.08 0.14
C HIS A 106 -2.77 -6.92 1.40
N THR A 107 -2.03 -6.48 2.40
CA THR A 107 -2.12 -7.01 3.75
C THR A 107 -2.18 -5.83 4.70
N VAL A 108 -2.86 -6.02 5.80
CA VAL A 108 -2.88 -5.02 6.86
C VAL A 108 -2.22 -5.62 8.09
N MET A 109 -1.35 -4.85 8.72
CA MET A 109 -0.56 -5.32 9.84
C MET A 109 -0.63 -4.32 10.98
N GLU A 110 -0.51 -4.83 12.19
CA GLU A 110 -0.40 -3.98 13.36
C GLU A 110 1.06 -3.98 13.83
N ILE A 111 1.56 -2.81 14.21
CA ILE A 111 2.89 -2.70 14.80
C ILE A 111 2.78 -3.22 16.24
N VAL A 112 3.58 -4.20 16.58
CA VAL A 112 3.47 -4.88 17.89
C VAL A 112 4.65 -4.63 18.83
N ASN A 113 5.64 -3.87 18.39
CA ASN A 113 6.80 -3.60 19.25
C ASN A 113 6.72 -2.27 19.98
#